data_6e18e4f594b68fbd36d0b7b01d229f18
#
_entry.id   6e18e4f594b68fbd36d0b7b01d229f18
#
_cell.length_a   1.000
_cell.length_b   1.000
_cell.length_c   1.000
_cell.angle_alpha   90.00
_cell.angle_beta   90.00
_cell.angle_gamma   90.00
#
_symmetry.space_group_name_H-M   'P 1'
#
loop_
_entity.id
_entity.type
_entity.pdbx_description
1 polymer ?
#
loop_
_entity_poly.entity_id
_entity_poly.type
_entity_poly.pdbx_seq_one_letter_code
_entity_poly.pdbx_strand_id
1 'polypeptide(L)'
;MEKLAENKIIEDLYPQKFGKQGVIWVLSLIAVCALGVFAYCRQLYYGLEVTALRDYVSWGIYISNFVFFVAISLVGSLITAVLRLTDVHWSTPLTRIAEIIAVSAIAFAGLIIIIDMGRPDRFYNLFIHGRLQSPIIWDVIVITTYLFISLLLLYFPLLPDLKIMIQFKERNGKWLQKLYEFLGS
;
A
#
# COMPACT_ATOMS: atom_id res chain seq x y z
N MET A 1 -29.41 16.07 22.32
CA MET A 1 -29.62 15.16 21.16
C MET A 1 -28.38 15.06 20.31
N GLU A 2 -27.67 16.17 20.09
CA GLU A 2 -26.42 16.21 19.30
C GLU A 2 -25.28 15.33 19.87
N LYS A 3 -25.03 15.40 21.19
CA LYS A 3 -24.03 14.55 21.86
C LYS A 3 -24.36 13.04 21.83
N LEU A 4 -25.64 12.68 21.74
CA LEU A 4 -26.07 11.27 21.61
C LEU A 4 -25.84 10.75 20.17
N ALA A 5 -26.06 11.61 19.17
CA ALA A 5 -25.76 11.29 17.77
C ALA A 5 -24.25 11.16 17.55
N GLU A 6 -23.46 12.06 18.13
CA GLU A 6 -22.01 12.07 18.07
C GLU A 6 -21.39 10.81 18.75
N ASN A 7 -21.89 10.43 19.92
CA ASN A 7 -21.46 9.20 20.60
C ASN A 7 -21.82 7.95 19.80
N LYS A 8 -22.94 7.92 19.10
CA LYS A 8 -23.37 6.80 18.27
C LYS A 8 -22.50 6.64 17.01
N ILE A 9 -22.15 7.77 16.38
CA ILE A 9 -21.22 7.77 15.24
C ILE A 9 -19.82 7.30 15.67
N ILE A 10 -19.38 7.71 16.86
CA ILE A 10 -18.11 7.26 17.44
C ILE A 10 -18.13 5.75 17.74
N GLU A 11 -19.25 5.24 18.26
CA GLU A 11 -19.43 3.81 18.56
C GLU A 11 -19.44 2.94 17.29
N ASP A 12 -19.99 3.44 16.19
CA ASP A 12 -20.00 2.76 14.88
C ASP A 12 -18.61 2.78 14.19
N LEU A 13 -17.75 3.76 14.52
CA LEU A 13 -16.38 3.86 14.03
C LEU A 13 -15.39 2.93 14.76
N TYR A 14 -15.76 2.35 15.91
CA TYR A 14 -14.89 1.40 16.57
C TYR A 14 -14.88 0.05 15.83
N PRO A 15 -13.68 -0.54 15.67
CA PRO A 15 -13.57 -1.85 15.06
C PRO A 15 -14.40 -2.87 15.89
N GLN A 16 -15.49 -3.32 15.32
CA GLN A 16 -16.30 -4.36 15.94
C GLN A 16 -15.46 -5.65 16.08
N LYS A 17 -15.66 -6.38 17.17
CA LYS A 17 -15.00 -7.67 17.37
C LYS A 17 -15.31 -8.57 16.19
N PHE A 18 -14.29 -9.10 15.54
CA PHE A 18 -14.43 -10.06 14.45
C PHE A 18 -15.31 -11.23 14.90
N GLY A 19 -16.44 -11.42 14.23
CA GLY A 19 -17.26 -12.63 14.40
C GLY A 19 -16.48 -13.87 13.91
N LYS A 20 -16.99 -15.07 14.22
CA LYS A 20 -16.36 -16.35 13.79
C LYS A 20 -16.04 -16.38 12.28
N GLN A 21 -16.92 -15.81 11.45
CA GLN A 21 -16.70 -15.68 10.00
C GLN A 21 -15.52 -14.78 9.67
N GLY A 22 -15.36 -13.65 10.35
CA GLY A 22 -14.23 -12.76 10.17
C GLY A 22 -12.89 -13.42 10.52
N VAL A 23 -12.87 -14.22 11.60
CA VAL A 23 -11.66 -14.99 11.96
C VAL A 23 -11.32 -16.03 10.90
N ILE A 24 -12.32 -16.74 10.34
CA ILE A 24 -12.10 -17.71 9.25
C ILE A 24 -11.53 -17.00 8.01
N TRP A 25 -12.07 -15.84 7.63
CA TRP A 25 -11.54 -15.04 6.52
C TRP A 25 -10.08 -14.63 6.75
N VAL A 26 -9.75 -14.12 7.92
CA VAL A 26 -8.37 -13.73 8.25
C VAL A 26 -7.43 -14.93 8.22
N LEU A 27 -7.83 -16.07 8.78
CA LEU A 27 -7.04 -17.30 8.74
C LEU A 27 -6.82 -17.80 7.32
N SER A 28 -7.84 -17.75 6.44
CA SER A 28 -7.70 -18.14 5.03
C SER A 28 -6.72 -17.22 4.28
N LEU A 29 -6.78 -15.91 4.52
CA LEU A 29 -5.84 -14.95 3.94
C LEU A 29 -4.40 -15.19 4.42
N ILE A 30 -4.22 -15.46 5.72
CA ILE A 30 -2.91 -15.80 6.28
C ILE A 30 -2.36 -17.09 5.64
N ALA A 31 -3.20 -18.11 5.45
CA ALA A 31 -2.79 -19.35 4.80
C ALA A 31 -2.34 -19.12 3.34
N VAL A 32 -3.08 -18.30 2.58
CA VAL A 32 -2.69 -17.94 1.20
C VAL A 32 -1.39 -17.15 1.19
N CYS A 33 -1.21 -16.19 2.10
CA CYS A 33 0.05 -15.46 2.24
C CYS A 33 1.23 -16.39 2.59
N ALA A 34 1.02 -17.34 3.50
CA ALA A 34 2.05 -18.32 3.87
C ALA A 34 2.46 -19.21 2.69
N LEU A 35 1.50 -19.65 1.87
CA LEU A 35 1.79 -20.38 0.62
C LEU A 35 2.59 -19.51 -0.37
N GLY A 36 2.25 -18.23 -0.50
CA GLY A 36 3.00 -17.28 -1.33
C GLY A 36 4.45 -17.11 -0.86
N VAL A 37 4.65 -16.92 0.45
CA VAL A 37 6.00 -16.83 1.04
C VAL A 37 6.79 -18.13 0.83
N PHE A 38 6.16 -19.27 1.02
CA PHE A 38 6.80 -20.57 0.77
C PHE A 38 7.23 -20.72 -0.71
N ALA A 39 6.35 -20.36 -1.64
CA ALA A 39 6.68 -20.37 -3.06
C ALA A 39 7.84 -19.43 -3.40
N TYR A 40 7.86 -18.24 -2.80
CA TYR A 40 8.94 -17.29 -2.94
C TYR A 40 10.27 -17.78 -2.36
N CYS A 41 10.25 -18.41 -1.19
CA CYS A 41 11.46 -19.06 -0.63
C CYS A 41 12.01 -20.14 -1.56
N ARG A 42 11.15 -20.93 -2.20
CA ARG A 42 11.57 -21.90 -3.22
C ARG A 42 12.21 -21.21 -4.42
N GLN A 43 11.62 -20.12 -4.90
CA GLN A 43 12.18 -19.33 -6.01
C GLN A 43 13.57 -18.76 -5.66
N LEU A 44 13.78 -18.27 -4.42
CA LEU A 44 15.08 -17.78 -3.97
C LEU A 44 16.14 -18.89 -3.94
N TYR A 45 15.75 -20.12 -3.58
CA TYR A 45 16.67 -21.24 -3.47
C TYR A 45 17.02 -21.85 -4.85
N TYR A 46 16.01 -22.09 -5.70
CA TYR A 46 16.18 -22.74 -6.99
C TYR A 46 16.39 -21.74 -8.15
N GLY A 47 16.21 -20.45 -7.91
CA GLY A 47 16.25 -19.42 -8.93
C GLY A 47 14.95 -19.29 -9.73
N LEU A 48 14.98 -18.43 -10.77
CA LEU A 48 13.82 -18.16 -11.63
C LEU A 48 13.40 -19.34 -12.51
N GLU A 49 14.19 -20.40 -12.59
CA GLU A 49 13.87 -21.62 -13.36
C GLU A 49 12.55 -22.25 -12.92
N VAL A 50 12.19 -22.12 -11.61
CA VAL A 50 10.93 -22.64 -11.06
C VAL A 50 9.70 -21.87 -11.55
N THR A 51 9.88 -20.66 -12.08
CA THR A 51 8.79 -19.76 -12.52
C THR A 51 8.42 -19.96 -14.01
N ALA A 52 9.03 -20.93 -14.69
CA ALA A 52 8.89 -21.15 -16.13
C ALA A 52 9.28 -19.96 -17.02
N LEU A 53 9.98 -18.95 -16.48
CA LEU A 53 10.61 -17.90 -17.25
C LEU A 53 11.76 -18.52 -18.04
N ARG A 54 11.80 -18.26 -19.38
CA ARG A 54 12.83 -18.74 -20.29
C ARG A 54 13.36 -17.57 -21.10
N ASP A 55 14.49 -17.75 -21.76
CA ASP A 55 15.11 -16.73 -22.60
C ASP A 55 14.17 -16.16 -23.69
N TYR A 56 13.19 -16.96 -24.13
CA TYR A 56 12.16 -16.55 -25.09
C TYR A 56 10.93 -15.87 -24.46
N VAL A 57 10.70 -16.06 -23.16
CA VAL A 57 9.57 -15.50 -22.41
C VAL A 57 10.12 -14.79 -21.18
N SER A 58 10.72 -13.63 -21.42
CA SER A 58 11.27 -12.78 -20.37
C SER A 58 10.18 -12.00 -19.60
N TRP A 59 8.97 -11.91 -20.18
CA TRP A 59 7.84 -11.19 -19.62
C TRP A 59 6.84 -12.19 -19.03
N GLY A 60 6.98 -12.44 -17.75
CA GLY A 60 6.13 -13.37 -17.03
C GLY A 60 4.97 -12.69 -16.29
N ILE A 61 4.32 -13.47 -15.44
CA ILE A 61 3.18 -13.02 -14.63
C ILE A 61 3.54 -11.84 -13.69
N TYR A 62 4.79 -11.74 -13.29
CA TYR A 62 5.26 -10.65 -12.41
C TYR A 62 5.15 -9.30 -13.09
N ILE A 63 5.59 -9.16 -14.34
CA ILE A 63 5.49 -7.90 -15.08
C ILE A 63 4.03 -7.54 -15.36
N SER A 64 3.19 -8.53 -15.69
CA SER A 64 1.76 -8.29 -15.89
C SER A 64 1.10 -7.76 -14.61
N ASN A 65 1.40 -8.35 -13.46
CA ASN A 65 0.91 -7.89 -12.16
C ASN A 65 1.48 -6.51 -11.79
N PHE A 66 2.76 -6.26 -12.09
CA PHE A 66 3.39 -4.97 -11.90
C PHE A 66 2.63 -3.87 -12.65
N VAL A 67 2.41 -4.04 -13.96
CA VAL A 67 1.67 -3.08 -14.79
C VAL A 67 0.24 -2.89 -14.28
N PHE A 68 -0.42 -3.97 -13.85
CA PHE A 68 -1.76 -3.91 -13.26
C PHE A 68 -1.81 -3.02 -12.01
N PHE A 69 -0.91 -3.22 -11.05
CA PHE A 69 -0.87 -2.41 -9.83
C PHE A 69 -0.46 -0.96 -10.09
N VAL A 70 0.47 -0.71 -11.02
CA VAL A 70 0.81 0.63 -11.45
C VAL A 70 -0.40 1.33 -12.08
N ALA A 71 -1.16 0.65 -12.94
CA ALA A 71 -2.36 1.20 -13.55
C ALA A 71 -3.43 1.56 -12.50
N ILE A 72 -3.70 0.68 -11.53
CA ILE A 72 -4.62 0.98 -10.42
C ILE A 72 -4.16 2.21 -9.64
N SER A 73 -2.88 2.31 -9.34
CA SER A 73 -2.32 3.44 -8.61
C SER A 73 -2.48 4.75 -9.38
N LEU A 74 -2.20 4.75 -10.68
CA LEU A 74 -2.36 5.92 -11.54
C LEU A 74 -3.83 6.37 -11.63
N VAL A 75 -4.76 5.43 -11.78
CA VAL A 75 -6.22 5.73 -11.79
C VAL A 75 -6.65 6.33 -10.46
N GLY A 76 -6.24 5.75 -9.33
CA GLY A 76 -6.53 6.30 -8.00
C GLY A 76 -6.02 7.72 -7.82
N SER A 77 -4.78 8.00 -8.24
CA SER A 77 -4.19 9.35 -8.19
C SER A 77 -4.89 10.32 -9.13
N LEU A 78 -5.28 9.88 -10.33
CA LEU A 78 -6.03 10.71 -11.29
C LEU A 78 -7.39 11.12 -10.73
N ILE A 79 -8.13 10.16 -10.15
CA ILE A 79 -9.42 10.44 -9.50
C ILE A 79 -9.23 11.47 -8.38
N THR A 80 -8.22 11.27 -7.53
CA THR A 80 -7.90 12.21 -6.46
C THR A 80 -7.57 13.60 -6.98
N ALA A 81 -6.75 13.70 -8.02
CA ALA A 81 -6.38 14.97 -8.62
C ALA A 81 -7.60 15.72 -9.21
N VAL A 82 -8.44 15.02 -9.97
CA VAL A 82 -9.66 15.59 -10.55
C VAL A 82 -10.61 16.08 -9.45
N LEU A 83 -10.88 15.26 -8.43
CA LEU A 83 -11.80 15.62 -7.34
C LEU A 83 -11.30 16.80 -6.51
N ARG A 84 -9.98 16.93 -6.31
CA ARG A 84 -9.39 18.09 -5.61
C ARG A 84 -9.43 19.36 -6.45
N LEU A 85 -9.22 19.27 -7.76
CA LEU A 85 -9.28 20.43 -8.66
C LEU A 85 -10.69 20.97 -8.85
N THR A 86 -11.70 20.10 -8.74
CA THR A 86 -13.11 20.50 -8.86
C THR A 86 -13.72 21.05 -7.57
N ASP A 87 -12.97 21.03 -6.46
CA ASP A 87 -13.34 21.57 -5.13
C ASP A 87 -14.75 21.18 -4.65
N VAL A 88 -15.11 19.91 -4.85
CA VAL A 88 -16.43 19.39 -4.49
C VAL A 88 -16.45 18.93 -3.04
N HIS A 89 -17.19 19.60 -2.17
CA HIS A 89 -17.21 19.33 -0.71
C HIS A 89 -17.54 17.89 -0.30
N TRP A 90 -18.36 17.17 -1.06
CA TRP A 90 -18.73 15.78 -0.74
C TRP A 90 -17.66 14.75 -1.16
N SER A 91 -16.65 15.17 -1.92
CA SER A 91 -15.64 14.26 -2.48
C SER A 91 -14.55 13.85 -1.48
N THR A 92 -14.46 14.51 -0.31
CA THR A 92 -13.37 14.28 0.67
C THR A 92 -13.21 12.81 1.09
N PRO A 93 -14.26 12.05 1.46
CA PRO A 93 -14.09 10.65 1.81
C PRO A 93 -13.68 9.78 0.60
N LEU A 94 -14.17 10.10 -0.60
CA LEU A 94 -13.84 9.37 -1.83
C LEU A 94 -12.38 9.58 -2.23
N THR A 95 -11.88 10.81 -2.13
CA THR A 95 -10.46 11.15 -2.36
C THR A 95 -9.54 10.35 -1.44
N ARG A 96 -9.87 10.23 -0.17
CA ARG A 96 -9.06 9.47 0.80
C ARG A 96 -9.02 7.98 0.49
N ILE A 97 -10.14 7.39 0.13
CA ILE A 97 -10.19 5.99 -0.28
C ILE A 97 -9.35 5.79 -1.54
N ALA A 98 -9.47 6.67 -2.53
CA ALA A 98 -8.69 6.60 -3.76
C ALA A 98 -7.18 6.74 -3.50
N GLU A 99 -6.75 7.61 -2.59
CA GLU A 99 -5.35 7.77 -2.18
C GLU A 99 -4.81 6.53 -1.46
N ILE A 100 -5.57 5.95 -0.54
CA ILE A 100 -5.16 4.71 0.16
C ILE A 100 -4.98 3.58 -0.86
N ILE A 101 -5.90 3.44 -1.81
CA ILE A 101 -5.81 2.44 -2.88
C ILE A 101 -4.58 2.72 -3.74
N ALA A 102 -4.35 3.98 -4.15
CA ALA A 102 -3.20 4.35 -4.96
C ALA A 102 -1.86 4.03 -4.28
N VAL A 103 -1.70 4.43 -3.01
CA VAL A 103 -0.48 4.16 -2.22
C VAL A 103 -0.29 2.66 -2.01
N SER A 104 -1.35 1.93 -1.69
CA SER A 104 -1.26 0.48 -1.52
C SER A 104 -0.86 -0.22 -2.81
N ALA A 105 -1.47 0.16 -3.94
CA ALA A 105 -1.18 -0.42 -5.24
C ALA A 105 0.28 -0.17 -5.67
N ILE A 106 0.80 1.06 -5.52
CA ILE A 106 2.20 1.34 -5.90
C ILE A 106 3.20 0.64 -4.96
N ALA A 107 2.87 0.46 -3.69
CA ALA A 107 3.69 -0.32 -2.77
C ALA A 107 3.77 -1.79 -3.20
N PHE A 108 2.64 -2.39 -3.63
CA PHE A 108 2.64 -3.74 -4.19
C PHE A 108 3.42 -3.82 -5.51
N ALA A 109 3.30 -2.82 -6.39
CA ALA A 109 4.09 -2.76 -7.62
C ALA A 109 5.60 -2.77 -7.31
N GLY A 110 6.05 -1.97 -6.34
CA GLY A 110 7.45 -1.95 -5.89
C GLY A 110 7.91 -3.30 -5.33
N LEU A 111 7.08 -3.98 -4.54
CA LEU A 111 7.38 -5.33 -4.03
C LEU A 111 7.53 -6.35 -5.18
N ILE A 112 6.67 -6.28 -6.19
CA ILE A 112 6.73 -7.19 -7.34
C ILE A 112 8.05 -7.05 -8.09
N ILE A 113 8.57 -5.84 -8.29
CA ILE A 113 9.90 -5.63 -8.90
C ILE A 113 10.99 -6.33 -8.10
N ILE A 114 10.97 -6.21 -6.78
CA ILE A 114 11.98 -6.85 -5.91
C ILE A 114 11.90 -8.38 -6.03
N ILE A 115 10.68 -8.93 -6.12
CA ILE A 115 10.44 -10.36 -6.27
C ILE A 115 10.90 -10.86 -7.65
N ASP A 116 10.63 -10.07 -8.71
CA ASP A 116 10.96 -10.41 -10.11
C ASP A 116 12.48 -10.40 -10.36
N MET A 117 13.24 -9.63 -9.60
CA MET A 117 14.71 -9.59 -9.73
C MET A 117 15.40 -10.93 -9.45
N GLY A 118 14.73 -11.91 -8.84
CA GLY A 118 15.25 -13.23 -8.52
C GLY A 118 16.36 -13.27 -7.46
N ARG A 119 17.11 -12.18 -7.30
CA ARG A 119 18.17 -12.01 -6.28
C ARG A 119 18.06 -10.65 -5.60
N PRO A 120 17.16 -10.51 -4.62
CA PRO A 120 16.94 -9.25 -3.91
C PRO A 120 18.16 -8.81 -3.10
N ASP A 121 19.05 -9.72 -2.73
CA ASP A 121 20.33 -9.44 -2.06
C ASP A 121 21.24 -8.50 -2.87
N ARG A 122 21.08 -8.46 -4.19
CA ARG A 122 21.85 -7.61 -5.09
C ARG A 122 21.15 -6.31 -5.51
N PHE A 123 20.00 -6.02 -4.92
CA PHE A 123 19.24 -4.81 -5.24
C PHE A 123 20.05 -3.53 -5.07
N TYR A 124 20.91 -3.47 -4.03
CA TYR A 124 21.80 -2.32 -3.80
C TYR A 124 22.81 -2.09 -4.92
N ASN A 125 23.24 -3.14 -5.64
CA ASN A 125 24.15 -3.01 -6.78
C ASN A 125 23.54 -2.20 -7.94
N LEU A 126 22.21 -2.16 -8.02
CA LEU A 126 21.48 -1.36 -8.99
C LEU A 126 21.74 0.14 -8.79
N PHE A 127 21.90 0.57 -7.54
CA PHE A 127 22.18 1.97 -7.19
C PHE A 127 23.67 2.30 -7.29
N ILE A 128 24.58 1.37 -6.95
CA ILE A 128 26.01 1.61 -6.91
C ILE A 128 26.64 1.49 -8.31
N HIS A 129 26.24 0.48 -9.09
CA HIS A 129 26.82 0.16 -10.39
C HIS A 129 25.81 0.29 -11.54
N GLY A 130 24.68 0.96 -11.29
CA GLY A 130 23.60 1.08 -12.25
C GLY A 130 24.02 1.93 -13.46
N ARG A 131 23.72 1.44 -14.65
CA ARG A 131 23.87 2.20 -15.88
C ARG A 131 22.59 2.99 -16.14
N LEU A 132 22.69 4.32 -16.29
CA LEU A 132 21.55 5.19 -16.59
C LEU A 132 20.79 4.84 -17.88
N GLN A 133 21.39 4.01 -18.75
CA GLN A 133 20.74 3.47 -19.94
C GLN A 133 19.86 2.25 -19.67
N SER A 134 19.86 1.70 -18.43
CA SER A 134 19.05 0.53 -18.07
C SER A 134 17.60 0.93 -17.80
N PRO A 135 16.60 0.34 -18.48
CA PRO A 135 15.18 0.59 -18.21
C PRO A 135 14.79 0.31 -16.76
N ILE A 136 15.36 -0.73 -16.15
CA ILE A 136 15.06 -1.14 -14.75
C ILE A 136 15.40 -0.02 -13.76
N ILE A 137 16.48 0.73 -13.98
CA ILE A 137 16.85 1.84 -13.09
C ILE A 137 15.79 2.95 -13.16
N TRP A 138 15.32 3.27 -14.35
CA TRP A 138 14.28 4.28 -14.54
C TRP A 138 12.97 3.85 -13.89
N ASP A 139 12.58 2.58 -14.02
CA ASP A 139 11.39 2.04 -13.36
C ASP A 139 11.50 2.17 -11.82
N VAL A 140 12.63 1.79 -11.24
CA VAL A 140 12.87 1.91 -9.80
C VAL A 140 12.84 3.38 -9.33
N ILE A 141 13.48 4.28 -10.06
CA ILE A 141 13.49 5.72 -9.73
C ILE A 141 12.08 6.29 -9.79
N VAL A 142 11.34 6.02 -10.86
CA VAL A 142 9.98 6.53 -11.06
C VAL A 142 9.06 6.00 -9.97
N ILE A 143 9.09 4.70 -9.66
CA ILE A 143 8.23 4.10 -8.65
C ILE A 143 8.58 4.61 -7.25
N THR A 144 9.86 4.72 -6.92
CA THR A 144 10.28 5.24 -5.62
C THR A 144 9.85 6.70 -5.44
N THR A 145 10.05 7.53 -6.46
CA THR A 145 9.62 8.93 -6.46
C THR A 145 8.11 9.05 -6.36
N TYR A 146 7.38 8.25 -7.14
CA TYR A 146 5.93 8.25 -7.12
C TYR A 146 5.36 7.77 -5.78
N LEU A 147 5.93 6.71 -5.21
CA LEU A 147 5.55 6.21 -3.87
C LEU A 147 5.78 7.29 -2.81
N PHE A 148 6.92 7.97 -2.84
CA PHE A 148 7.23 9.05 -1.90
C PHE A 148 6.23 10.20 -2.01
N ILE A 149 5.94 10.67 -3.23
CA ILE A 149 4.96 11.74 -3.45
C ILE A 149 3.56 11.30 -3.01
N SER A 150 3.16 10.07 -3.33
CA SER A 150 1.84 9.52 -2.94
C SER A 150 1.70 9.41 -1.43
N LEU A 151 2.76 9.02 -0.72
CA LEU A 151 2.78 9.01 0.75
C LEU A 151 2.62 10.42 1.34
N LEU A 152 3.29 11.43 0.76
CA LEU A 152 3.12 12.82 1.19
C LEU A 152 1.67 13.30 0.95
N LEU A 153 1.10 13.00 -0.21
CA LEU A 153 -0.27 13.37 -0.54
C LEU A 153 -1.31 12.71 0.37
N LEU A 154 -1.05 11.50 0.83
CA LEU A 154 -1.87 10.81 1.83
C LEU A 154 -1.66 11.39 3.23
N TYR A 155 -0.41 11.70 3.60
CA TYR A 155 -0.06 12.14 4.95
C TYR A 155 -0.66 13.52 5.30
N PHE A 156 -0.56 14.52 4.40
CA PHE A 156 -1.02 15.87 4.70
C PHE A 156 -2.52 15.96 5.03
N PRO A 157 -3.43 15.33 4.29
CA PRO A 157 -4.85 15.34 4.64
C PRO A 157 -5.20 14.50 5.87
N LEU A 158 -4.33 13.56 6.27
CA LEU A 158 -4.54 12.74 7.47
C LEU A 158 -4.23 13.49 8.78
N LEU A 159 -3.36 14.50 8.72
CA LEU A 159 -2.96 15.27 9.89
C LEU A 159 -4.13 15.91 10.68
N PRO A 160 -5.10 16.61 10.05
CA PRO A 160 -6.24 17.14 10.78
C PRO A 160 -7.12 16.05 11.41
N ASP A 161 -7.28 14.90 10.76
CA ASP A 161 -8.05 13.79 11.31
C ASP A 161 -7.37 13.17 12.52
N LEU A 162 -6.04 13.00 12.47
CA LEU A 162 -5.25 12.54 13.61
C LEU A 162 -5.40 13.47 14.81
N LYS A 163 -5.41 14.79 14.59
CA LYS A 163 -5.65 15.76 15.66
C LYS A 163 -7.02 15.60 16.32
N ILE A 164 -8.06 15.38 15.51
CA ILE A 164 -9.41 15.12 16.00
C ILE A 164 -9.43 13.80 16.81
N MET A 165 -8.82 12.76 16.31
CA MET A 165 -8.74 11.46 16.99
C MET A 165 -7.96 11.53 18.31
N ILE A 166 -6.93 12.37 18.38
CA ILE A 166 -6.17 12.61 19.63
C ILE A 166 -7.02 13.34 20.67
N GLN A 167 -7.88 14.28 20.27
CA GLN A 167 -8.78 14.99 21.19
C GLN A 167 -9.85 14.07 21.82
N PHE A 168 -10.29 13.04 21.11
CA PHE A 168 -11.18 11.99 21.62
C PHE A 168 -10.44 10.88 22.41
N LYS A 169 -9.29 11.17 22.94
CA LYS A 169 -8.20 10.35 23.47
C LYS A 169 -8.56 9.44 24.66
N GLU A 170 -9.57 9.74 25.45
CA GLU A 170 -9.78 9.05 26.73
C GLU A 170 -10.23 7.57 26.60
N ARG A 171 -10.54 7.09 25.42
CA ARG A 171 -11.15 5.77 25.16
C ARG A 171 -10.23 4.75 24.45
N ASN A 172 -9.07 5.17 23.93
CA ASN A 172 -8.22 4.31 23.10
C ASN A 172 -7.05 3.69 23.88
N GLY A 173 -6.71 2.44 23.54
CA GLY A 173 -5.61 1.70 24.18
C GLY A 173 -4.25 2.41 24.03
N LYS A 174 -3.39 2.29 25.04
CA LYS A 174 -2.08 2.96 25.17
C LYS A 174 -1.14 2.82 23.95
N TRP A 175 -1.30 1.78 23.13
CA TRP A 175 -0.47 1.56 21.94
C TRP A 175 -0.87 2.46 20.77
N LEU A 176 -2.17 2.57 20.52
CA LEU A 176 -2.71 3.47 19.48
C LEU A 176 -2.40 4.94 19.79
N GLN A 177 -2.42 5.32 21.09
CA GLN A 177 -2.04 6.66 21.52
C GLN A 177 -0.60 7.01 21.14
N LYS A 178 0.37 6.13 21.39
CA LYS A 178 1.77 6.34 21.02
C LYS A 178 1.96 6.48 19.51
N LEU A 179 1.20 5.73 18.74
CA LEU A 179 1.27 5.77 17.28
C LEU A 179 0.71 7.06 16.72
N TYR A 180 -0.40 7.56 17.29
CA TYR A 180 -0.98 8.86 16.91
C TYR A 180 -0.12 10.04 17.36
N GLU A 181 0.50 9.97 18.53
CA GLU A 181 1.44 11.00 19.02
C GLU A 181 2.68 11.08 18.14
N PHE A 182 3.20 9.93 17.69
CA PHE A 182 4.35 9.87 16.79
C PHE A 182 4.04 10.40 15.38
N LEU A 183 2.85 10.12 14.85
CA LEU A 183 2.44 10.56 13.51
C LEU A 183 1.95 12.02 13.47
N GLY A 184 1.54 12.58 14.59
CA GLY A 184 0.98 13.93 14.71
C GLY A 184 1.94 14.99 15.27
N SER A 185 3.16 14.59 15.67
CA SER A 185 4.23 15.51 16.10
C SER A 185 5.03 16.02 14.92
#